data_3e51775975b03afe936535c2ca5bc77d
#
_entry.id   3e51775975b03afe936535c2ca5bc77d
#
_cell.length_a   1.000
_cell.length_b   1.000
_cell.length_c   1.000
_cell.angle_alpha   90.00
_cell.angle_beta   90.00
_cell.angle_gamma   90.00
#
_symmetry.space_group_name_H-M   'P 1'
#
loop_
_entity.id
_entity.type
_entity.pdbx_description
1 polymer ?
#
loop_
_entity_poly.entity_id
_entity_poly.type
_entity_poly.pdbx_seq_one_letter_code
_entity_poly.pdbx_strand_id
1 'polypeptide(L)'
;LLAQGVEGIAVGLSSKILPHNFCEICDAAIAYLHDRPFQLFPDFPTGGSIDVGKYNDGQRGGSLKVRAKIEKLDNKTLVIREIPFGKTTTTLIDSILKAIEKGKIKARKVDDNTAAEVEIQVHLAPGVSSDKTLDALYAFSDCEVNISPNCCVIENKKPQFLTVSDVLRHCAEHTKGLLRKELEIRKAELLEQFHFASLEKIFIEERIYKDKKFEQAPNVDAVCEHIDERLTPYYPQFVREVTKDDILRLLEIKMQRILKFNKDKADELMARIKAEIEDIDHDLANMVEVTANWFQFLKDKYGKDHPRMTEIRNFDTIEATTVVEANEKLYINRQEGFVGTGLKKDEY
;
A
#
# COMPACT_ATOMS: atom_id res chain seq x y z
N LEU A 1 -2.71 -4.02 -2.19
CA LEU A 1 -3.48 -3.59 -3.36
C LEU A 1 -3.14 -2.14 -3.72
N LEU A 2 -3.47 -1.17 -2.88
CA LEU A 2 -3.39 0.27 -3.20
C LEU A 2 -1.97 0.78 -3.41
N ALA A 3 -0.97 0.30 -2.67
CA ALA A 3 0.40 0.79 -2.78
C ALA A 3 1.07 0.42 -4.11
N GLN A 4 0.89 -0.80 -4.56
CA GLN A 4 1.52 -1.31 -5.80
C GLN A 4 0.60 -1.20 -7.03
N GLY A 5 -0.71 -1.04 -6.81
CA GLY A 5 -1.69 -1.20 -7.85
C GLY A 5 -1.86 -2.66 -8.29
N VAL A 6 -2.89 -2.90 -9.06
CA VAL A 6 -3.19 -4.22 -9.63
C VAL A 6 -3.82 -4.03 -11.01
N GLU A 7 -3.38 -4.80 -11.99
CA GLU A 7 -4.00 -4.89 -13.29
C GLU A 7 -4.18 -6.35 -13.68
N GLY A 8 -5.38 -6.73 -14.06
CA GLY A 8 -5.69 -8.09 -14.47
C GLY A 8 -6.96 -8.18 -15.29
N ILE A 9 -6.97 -9.13 -16.21
CA ILE A 9 -8.09 -9.42 -17.10
C ILE A 9 -8.54 -10.86 -16.88
N ALA A 10 -9.82 -11.03 -16.65
CA ALA A 10 -10.48 -12.34 -16.54
C ALA A 10 -11.63 -12.42 -17.54
N VAL A 11 -12.29 -13.57 -17.61
CA VAL A 11 -13.45 -13.74 -18.48
C VAL A 11 -14.63 -12.94 -17.91
N GLY A 12 -15.05 -11.91 -18.66
CA GLY A 12 -16.17 -11.05 -18.28
C GLY A 12 -15.85 -9.97 -17.24
N LEU A 13 -14.65 -9.96 -16.66
CA LEU A 13 -14.24 -9.01 -15.63
C LEU A 13 -12.82 -8.52 -15.88
N SER A 14 -12.54 -7.29 -15.46
CA SER A 14 -11.18 -6.75 -15.39
C SER A 14 -11.01 -5.89 -14.14
N SER A 15 -9.80 -5.80 -13.63
CA SER A 15 -9.46 -4.87 -12.56
C SER A 15 -8.27 -4.03 -12.99
N LYS A 16 -8.32 -2.74 -12.70
CA LYS A 16 -7.22 -1.80 -12.87
C LYS A 16 -7.22 -0.81 -11.72
N ILE A 17 -6.49 -1.17 -10.67
CA ILE A 17 -6.27 -0.33 -9.49
C ILE A 17 -4.89 0.29 -9.67
N LEU A 18 -4.84 1.63 -9.69
CA LEU A 18 -3.58 2.34 -9.86
C LEU A 18 -2.79 2.38 -8.56
N PRO A 19 -1.46 2.46 -8.61
CA PRO A 19 -0.62 2.57 -7.41
C PRO A 19 -0.82 3.93 -6.73
N HIS A 20 -0.69 3.94 -5.40
CA HIS A 20 -0.81 5.12 -4.55
C HIS A 20 0.39 5.24 -3.62
N ASN A 21 0.64 6.43 -3.12
CA ASN A 21 1.76 6.68 -2.21
C ASN A 21 1.56 5.99 -0.86
N PHE A 22 2.59 5.30 -0.40
CA PHE A 22 2.56 4.54 0.86
C PHE A 22 2.27 5.42 2.08
N CYS A 23 2.92 6.59 2.18
CA CYS A 23 2.70 7.52 3.29
C CYS A 23 1.27 8.08 3.28
N GLU A 24 0.74 8.42 2.10
CA GLU A 24 -0.63 8.93 1.95
C GLU A 24 -1.67 7.86 2.29
N ILE A 25 -1.41 6.58 1.96
CA ILE A 25 -2.27 5.46 2.38
C ILE A 25 -2.31 5.35 3.91
N CYS A 26 -1.16 5.43 4.59
CA CYS A 26 -1.10 5.41 6.05
C CYS A 26 -1.85 6.60 6.66
N ASP A 27 -1.64 7.82 6.13
CA ASP A 27 -2.33 9.02 6.59
C ASP A 27 -3.86 8.93 6.39
N ALA A 28 -4.29 8.40 5.25
CA ALA A 28 -5.70 8.20 4.94
C ALA A 28 -6.34 7.15 5.87
N ALA A 29 -5.63 6.06 6.20
CA ALA A 29 -6.09 5.06 7.16
C ALA A 29 -6.24 5.65 8.57
N ILE A 30 -5.26 6.45 9.02
CA ILE A 30 -5.34 7.16 10.31
C ILE A 30 -6.50 8.16 10.31
N ALA A 31 -6.69 8.92 9.24
CA ALA A 31 -7.79 9.86 9.11
C ALA A 31 -9.14 9.16 9.18
N TYR A 32 -9.30 8.05 8.46
CA TYR A 32 -10.50 7.23 8.49
C TYR A 32 -10.83 6.70 9.89
N LEU A 33 -9.84 6.15 10.61
CA LEU A 33 -10.01 5.61 11.95
C LEU A 33 -10.47 6.67 12.98
N HIS A 34 -10.14 7.93 12.73
CA HIS A 34 -10.57 9.08 13.55
C HIS A 34 -11.77 9.85 12.96
N ASP A 35 -12.53 9.22 12.07
CA ASP A 35 -13.71 9.82 11.41
C ASP A 35 -13.41 11.17 10.71
N ARG A 36 -12.17 11.32 10.19
CA ARG A 36 -11.76 12.51 9.42
C ARG A 36 -11.84 12.23 7.92
N PRO A 37 -12.15 13.24 7.10
CA PRO A 37 -12.15 13.10 5.66
C PRO A 37 -10.73 12.83 5.13
N PHE A 38 -10.64 12.03 4.08
CA PHE A 38 -9.41 11.74 3.36
C PHE A 38 -9.67 11.63 1.87
N GLN A 39 -8.61 11.80 1.09
CA GLN A 39 -8.63 11.63 -0.36
C GLN A 39 -7.32 11.02 -0.81
N LEU A 40 -7.37 10.04 -1.72
CA LEU A 40 -6.22 9.38 -2.30
C LEU A 40 -6.19 9.58 -3.80
N PHE A 41 -5.04 9.99 -4.30
CA PHE A 41 -4.76 10.08 -5.73
C PHE A 41 -3.59 9.16 -6.10
N PRO A 42 -3.58 8.63 -7.33
CA PRO A 42 -2.49 7.79 -7.80
C PRO A 42 -1.11 8.46 -7.66
N ASP A 43 -0.11 7.63 -7.40
CA ASP A 43 1.29 8.00 -7.38
C ASP A 43 2.07 6.92 -8.14
N PHE A 44 2.73 7.32 -9.22
CA PHE A 44 3.41 6.38 -10.11
C PHE A 44 4.90 6.34 -9.85
N PRO A 45 5.51 5.16 -9.82
CA PRO A 45 6.95 5.02 -9.64
C PRO A 45 7.77 5.66 -10.78
N THR A 46 7.15 5.87 -11.93
CA THR A 46 7.76 6.55 -13.08
C THR A 46 7.73 8.08 -12.98
N GLY A 47 7.08 8.64 -11.96
CA GLY A 47 6.93 10.09 -11.80
C GLY A 47 5.94 10.72 -12.77
N GLY A 48 6.31 11.84 -13.37
CA GLY A 48 5.46 12.62 -14.25
C GLY A 48 4.45 13.50 -13.51
N SER A 49 3.42 13.93 -14.20
CA SER A 49 2.32 14.71 -13.62
C SER A 49 0.97 14.13 -14.01
N ILE A 50 -0.04 14.34 -13.16
CA ILE A 50 -1.39 13.82 -13.36
C ILE A 50 -2.45 14.90 -13.19
N ASP A 51 -3.48 14.83 -14.01
CA ASP A 51 -4.72 15.56 -13.85
C ASP A 51 -5.80 14.61 -13.33
N VAL A 52 -6.24 14.86 -12.10
CA VAL A 52 -7.17 14.00 -11.36
C VAL A 52 -8.63 14.48 -11.42
N GLY A 53 -8.91 15.55 -12.17
CA GLY A 53 -10.25 16.17 -12.21
C GLY A 53 -11.39 15.21 -12.60
N LYS A 54 -11.08 14.14 -13.32
CA LYS A 54 -12.04 13.10 -13.74
C LYS A 54 -11.74 11.72 -13.16
N TYR A 55 -10.88 11.64 -12.13
CA TYR A 55 -10.43 10.36 -11.57
C TYR A 55 -11.56 9.53 -10.96
N ASN A 56 -12.57 10.21 -10.39
CA ASN A 56 -13.74 9.59 -9.77
C ASN A 56 -13.39 8.47 -8.76
N ASP A 57 -12.42 8.74 -7.90
CA ASP A 57 -11.98 7.81 -6.84
C ASP A 57 -11.70 6.38 -7.34
N GLY A 58 -11.15 6.25 -8.55
CA GLY A 58 -10.76 4.97 -9.14
C GLY A 58 -11.90 4.09 -9.64
N GLN A 59 -13.13 4.58 -9.67
CA GLN A 59 -14.27 3.83 -10.19
C GLN A 59 -14.24 3.68 -11.72
N ARG A 60 -14.91 2.65 -12.19
CA ARG A 60 -15.17 2.45 -13.62
C ARG A 60 -15.89 3.67 -14.20
N GLY A 61 -15.40 4.15 -15.34
CA GLY A 61 -15.90 5.37 -15.99
C GLY A 61 -15.13 6.64 -15.58
N GLY A 62 -14.31 6.57 -14.54
CA GLY A 62 -13.33 7.60 -14.27
C GLY A 62 -12.18 7.57 -15.27
N SER A 63 -11.46 8.67 -15.37
CA SER A 63 -10.27 8.78 -16.21
C SER A 63 -9.27 9.76 -15.60
N LEU A 64 -8.01 9.52 -15.88
CA LEU A 64 -6.96 10.42 -15.45
C LEU A 64 -5.95 10.61 -16.59
N LYS A 65 -5.49 11.83 -16.78
CA LYS A 65 -4.44 12.15 -17.74
C LYS A 65 -3.09 12.12 -17.04
N VAL A 66 -2.13 11.47 -17.69
CA VAL A 66 -0.74 11.39 -17.20
C VAL A 66 0.16 12.04 -18.24
N ARG A 67 1.00 12.99 -17.84
CA ARG A 67 1.99 13.65 -18.69
C ARG A 67 3.40 13.30 -18.26
N ALA A 68 4.24 13.12 -19.27
CA ALA A 68 5.69 13.06 -19.09
C ALA A 68 6.21 14.37 -18.49
N LYS A 69 7.28 14.29 -17.72
CA LYS A 69 8.02 15.48 -17.30
C LYS A 69 9.03 15.86 -18.38
N ILE A 70 8.79 17.00 -19.00
CA ILE A 70 9.60 17.52 -20.09
C ILE A 70 10.19 18.86 -19.66
N GLU A 71 11.49 18.99 -19.80
CA GLU A 71 12.25 20.19 -19.45
C GLU A 71 12.87 20.80 -20.72
N LYS A 72 13.01 22.13 -20.75
CA LYS A 72 13.78 22.81 -21.79
C LYS A 72 15.25 22.82 -21.38
N LEU A 73 16.09 22.10 -22.13
CA LEU A 73 17.53 22.17 -21.93
C LEU A 73 18.08 23.48 -22.51
N ASP A 74 17.63 23.81 -23.71
CA ASP A 74 17.92 25.06 -24.41
C ASP A 74 16.78 25.40 -25.40
N ASN A 75 16.96 26.45 -26.20
CA ASN A 75 15.95 26.87 -27.18
C ASN A 75 15.75 25.89 -28.35
N LYS A 76 16.58 24.85 -28.46
CA LYS A 76 16.58 23.88 -29.55
C LYS A 76 16.39 22.44 -29.08
N THR A 77 16.39 22.19 -27.77
CA THR A 77 16.38 20.85 -27.23
C THR A 77 15.40 20.75 -26.05
N LEU A 78 14.47 19.83 -26.13
CA LEU A 78 13.61 19.40 -25.04
C LEU A 78 14.11 18.06 -24.50
N VAL A 79 14.04 17.87 -23.19
CA VAL A 79 14.47 16.64 -22.52
C VAL A 79 13.31 16.05 -21.73
N ILE A 80 13.01 14.79 -21.99
CA ILE A 80 12.03 14.02 -21.21
C ILE A 80 12.78 13.36 -20.07
N ARG A 81 12.43 13.71 -18.83
CA ARG A 81 13.03 13.20 -17.60
C ARG A 81 12.23 12.09 -16.94
N GLU A 82 10.92 12.11 -17.09
CA GLU A 82 10.02 11.11 -16.53
C GLU A 82 8.99 10.73 -17.59
N ILE A 83 8.73 9.43 -17.73
CA ILE A 83 7.80 8.89 -18.71
C ILE A 83 6.43 8.62 -18.09
N PRO A 84 5.33 8.69 -18.84
CA PRO A 84 4.01 8.33 -18.33
C PRO A 84 3.94 6.87 -17.90
N PHE A 85 3.17 6.62 -16.85
CA PHE A 85 2.94 5.27 -16.32
C PHE A 85 2.36 4.34 -17.39
N GLY A 86 2.90 3.13 -17.47
CA GLY A 86 2.51 2.11 -18.44
C GLY A 86 3.18 2.23 -19.81
N LYS A 87 4.08 3.18 -19.98
CA LYS A 87 4.91 3.32 -21.20
C LYS A 87 6.37 2.96 -20.89
N THR A 88 7.08 2.50 -21.92
CA THR A 88 8.52 2.32 -21.89
C THR A 88 9.20 3.44 -22.69
N THR A 89 10.49 3.66 -22.49
CA THR A 89 11.27 4.62 -23.29
C THR A 89 11.14 4.34 -24.78
N THR A 90 11.25 3.08 -25.17
CA THR A 90 11.12 2.64 -26.57
C THR A 90 9.76 2.97 -27.15
N THR A 91 8.67 2.60 -26.47
CA THR A 91 7.30 2.87 -26.96
C THR A 91 7.02 4.36 -27.05
N LEU A 92 7.55 5.16 -26.14
CA LEU A 92 7.42 6.60 -26.16
C LEU A 92 8.16 7.22 -27.33
N ILE A 93 9.41 6.83 -27.55
CA ILE A 93 10.22 7.28 -28.70
C ILE A 93 9.56 6.91 -30.01
N ASP A 94 9.09 5.68 -30.16
CA ASP A 94 8.37 5.23 -31.37
C ASP A 94 7.13 6.08 -31.64
N SER A 95 6.39 6.46 -30.60
CA SER A 95 5.22 7.33 -30.75
C SER A 95 5.60 8.73 -31.19
N ILE A 96 6.71 9.29 -30.68
CA ILE A 96 7.24 10.60 -31.09
C ILE A 96 7.71 10.55 -32.55
N LEU A 97 8.49 9.53 -32.94
CA LEU A 97 8.95 9.36 -34.30
C LEU A 97 7.80 9.26 -35.30
N LYS A 98 6.77 8.48 -34.98
CA LYS A 98 5.56 8.40 -35.80
C LYS A 98 4.83 9.75 -35.94
N ALA A 99 4.85 10.58 -34.92
CA ALA A 99 4.25 11.90 -34.95
C ALA A 99 5.12 12.88 -35.81
N ILE A 100 6.44 12.72 -35.79
CA ILE A 100 7.37 13.46 -36.64
C ILE A 100 7.16 13.08 -38.14
N GLU A 101 7.10 11.78 -38.44
CA GLU A 101 6.84 11.27 -39.81
C GLU A 101 5.53 11.78 -40.38
N LYS A 102 4.49 11.92 -39.54
CA LYS A 102 3.19 12.49 -39.92
C LYS A 102 3.20 14.03 -40.00
N GLY A 103 4.35 14.67 -39.79
CA GLY A 103 4.49 16.12 -39.82
C GLY A 103 3.80 16.87 -38.69
N LYS A 104 3.35 16.16 -37.63
CA LYS A 104 2.65 16.77 -36.49
C LYS A 104 3.59 17.36 -35.45
N ILE A 105 4.80 16.83 -35.35
CA ILE A 105 5.88 17.34 -34.54
C ILE A 105 7.06 17.68 -35.42
N LYS A 106 7.59 18.90 -35.32
CA LYS A 106 8.74 19.36 -36.09
C LYS A 106 10.01 19.23 -35.26
N ALA A 107 10.53 18.00 -35.18
CA ALA A 107 11.83 17.71 -34.60
C ALA A 107 12.78 17.14 -35.64
N ARG A 108 14.06 17.43 -35.46
CA ARG A 108 15.15 16.98 -36.33
C ARG A 108 15.64 15.58 -35.95
N LYS A 109 15.72 15.30 -34.66
CA LYS A 109 16.30 14.07 -34.12
C LYS A 109 15.75 13.80 -32.71
N VAL A 110 15.68 12.54 -32.36
CA VAL A 110 15.38 12.07 -31.00
C VAL A 110 16.52 11.16 -30.58
N ASP A 111 17.17 11.47 -29.45
CA ASP A 111 18.27 10.68 -28.89
C ASP A 111 17.85 10.11 -27.54
N ASP A 112 18.08 8.81 -27.35
CA ASP A 112 17.88 8.13 -26.09
C ASP A 112 19.22 8.01 -25.35
N ASN A 113 19.36 8.80 -24.30
CA ASN A 113 20.54 8.82 -23.42
C ASN A 113 20.21 8.18 -22.06
N THR A 114 19.09 7.46 -21.97
CA THR A 114 18.61 6.82 -20.73
C THR A 114 19.65 5.84 -20.20
N ALA A 115 20.01 6.02 -18.93
CA ALA A 115 20.88 5.12 -18.17
C ALA A 115 20.17 4.69 -16.88
N ALA A 116 20.62 5.10 -15.70
CA ALA A 116 19.92 4.90 -14.43
C ALA A 116 18.66 5.77 -14.34
N GLU A 117 18.70 6.94 -14.96
CA GLU A 117 17.60 7.90 -15.06
C GLU A 117 17.19 8.08 -16.50
N VAL A 118 15.91 8.37 -16.72
CA VAL A 118 15.38 8.62 -18.07
C VAL A 118 15.92 9.94 -18.62
N GLU A 119 16.50 9.89 -19.81
CA GLU A 119 16.95 11.05 -20.55
C GLU A 119 16.71 10.85 -22.06
N ILE A 120 15.59 11.37 -22.55
CA ILE A 120 15.25 11.37 -23.99
C ILE A 120 15.32 12.80 -24.49
N GLN A 121 16.26 13.08 -25.39
CA GLN A 121 16.46 14.39 -25.97
C GLN A 121 15.73 14.52 -27.31
N VAL A 122 14.89 15.53 -27.43
CA VAL A 122 14.16 15.88 -28.65
C VAL A 122 14.76 17.17 -29.22
N HIS A 123 15.49 17.06 -30.32
CA HIS A 123 16.13 18.18 -31.00
C HIS A 123 15.15 18.82 -32.01
N LEU A 124 14.85 20.08 -31.77
CA LEU A 124 13.88 20.82 -32.57
C LEU A 124 14.41 21.19 -33.96
N ALA A 125 13.53 21.31 -34.92
CA ALA A 125 13.86 21.88 -36.24
C ALA A 125 14.18 23.38 -36.11
N PRO A 126 15.03 23.94 -36.97
CA PRO A 126 15.33 25.37 -36.96
C PRO A 126 14.08 26.25 -37.11
N GLY A 127 13.98 27.29 -36.28
CA GLY A 127 12.88 28.26 -36.36
C GLY A 127 11.57 27.80 -35.68
N VAL A 128 11.56 26.64 -35.01
CA VAL A 128 10.37 26.11 -34.33
C VAL A 128 10.37 26.57 -32.87
N SER A 129 9.18 26.95 -32.36
CA SER A 129 9.00 27.33 -30.97
C SER A 129 9.04 26.09 -30.07
N SER A 130 9.88 26.14 -29.01
CA SER A 130 9.95 25.08 -28.02
C SER A 130 8.61 24.87 -27.26
N ASP A 131 7.85 25.95 -27.01
CA ASP A 131 6.56 25.86 -26.32
C ASP A 131 5.51 25.17 -27.17
N LYS A 132 5.41 25.51 -28.43
CA LYS A 132 4.51 24.84 -29.37
C LYS A 132 4.86 23.38 -29.58
N THR A 133 6.16 23.06 -29.62
CA THR A 133 6.61 21.67 -29.73
C THR A 133 6.31 20.87 -28.46
N LEU A 134 6.43 21.48 -27.29
CA LEU A 134 6.03 20.87 -26.03
C LEU A 134 4.54 20.49 -26.04
N ASP A 135 3.68 21.42 -26.45
CA ASP A 135 2.24 21.17 -26.63
C ASP A 135 1.96 20.09 -27.65
N ALA A 136 2.72 20.09 -28.76
CA ALA A 136 2.61 19.08 -29.83
C ALA A 136 3.02 17.69 -29.33
N LEU A 137 4.05 17.57 -28.48
CA LEU A 137 4.43 16.32 -27.84
C LEU A 137 3.29 15.76 -26.98
N TYR A 138 2.63 16.60 -26.18
CA TYR A 138 1.47 16.15 -25.41
C TYR A 138 0.25 15.82 -26.28
N ALA A 139 0.01 16.58 -27.34
CA ALA A 139 -1.17 16.37 -28.16
C ALA A 139 -1.08 15.19 -29.16
N PHE A 140 0.12 14.83 -29.61
CA PHE A 140 0.31 13.90 -30.73
C PHE A 140 1.20 12.71 -30.46
N SER A 141 1.73 12.59 -29.25
CA SER A 141 2.54 11.44 -28.83
C SER A 141 2.08 10.89 -27.48
N ASP A 142 2.68 9.78 -27.08
CA ASP A 142 2.43 9.15 -25.78
C ASP A 142 3.04 9.94 -24.60
N CYS A 143 3.50 11.19 -24.82
CA CYS A 143 3.89 12.09 -23.73
C CYS A 143 2.70 12.50 -22.85
N GLU A 144 1.48 12.45 -23.34
CA GLU A 144 0.24 12.46 -22.58
C GLU A 144 -0.54 11.18 -22.86
N VAL A 145 -0.91 10.45 -21.81
CA VAL A 145 -1.75 9.26 -21.91
C VAL A 145 -2.97 9.39 -21.03
N ASN A 146 -4.07 8.78 -21.46
CA ASN A 146 -5.27 8.71 -20.66
C ASN A 146 -5.39 7.30 -20.06
N ILE A 147 -5.57 7.22 -18.73
CA ILE A 147 -5.73 5.97 -18.01
C ILE A 147 -7.13 5.92 -17.42
N SER A 148 -7.84 4.83 -17.68
CA SER A 148 -9.17 4.57 -17.12
C SER A 148 -9.04 3.52 -16.02
N PRO A 149 -9.24 3.88 -14.74
CA PRO A 149 -9.24 2.93 -13.65
C PRO A 149 -10.50 2.08 -13.66
N ASN A 150 -10.43 0.93 -13.02
CA ASN A 150 -11.56 0.05 -12.76
C ASN A 150 -11.28 -0.74 -11.48
N CYS A 151 -11.69 -0.20 -10.35
CA CYS A 151 -11.49 -0.84 -9.07
C CYS A 151 -12.48 -1.98 -8.89
N CYS A 152 -12.10 -3.18 -9.29
CA CYS A 152 -12.84 -4.41 -9.08
C CYS A 152 -12.04 -5.34 -8.17
N VAL A 153 -12.62 -5.73 -7.05
CA VAL A 153 -12.04 -6.65 -6.07
C VAL A 153 -12.96 -7.83 -5.84
N ILE A 154 -12.42 -8.92 -5.30
CA ILE A 154 -13.23 -10.08 -4.89
C ILE A 154 -13.35 -10.06 -3.38
N GLU A 155 -14.56 -9.91 -2.89
CA GLU A 155 -14.92 -10.00 -1.48
C GLU A 155 -15.96 -11.10 -1.27
N ASN A 156 -15.74 -11.96 -0.29
CA ASN A 156 -16.63 -13.09 0.00
C ASN A 156 -16.99 -13.93 -1.24
N LYS A 157 -16.00 -14.19 -2.11
CA LYS A 157 -16.12 -14.94 -3.38
C LYS A 157 -17.02 -14.27 -4.44
N LYS A 158 -17.31 -12.97 -4.29
CA LYS A 158 -18.10 -12.18 -5.24
C LYS A 158 -17.31 -10.97 -5.72
N PRO A 159 -17.40 -10.61 -7.02
CA PRO A 159 -16.80 -9.38 -7.50
C PRO A 159 -17.55 -8.17 -6.94
N GLN A 160 -16.79 -7.19 -6.49
CA GLN A 160 -17.28 -5.91 -5.99
C GLN A 160 -16.60 -4.78 -6.78
N PHE A 161 -17.40 -3.82 -7.25
CA PHE A 161 -16.91 -2.60 -7.88
C PHE A 161 -16.94 -1.50 -6.83
N LEU A 162 -15.77 -1.14 -6.31
CA LEU A 162 -15.61 -0.24 -5.19
C LEU A 162 -14.88 1.05 -5.61
N THR A 163 -14.92 2.05 -4.75
CA THR A 163 -13.99 3.18 -4.82
C THR A 163 -12.65 2.80 -4.20
N VAL A 164 -11.60 3.54 -4.51
CA VAL A 164 -10.30 3.42 -3.81
C VAL A 164 -10.47 3.73 -2.33
N SER A 165 -11.30 4.71 -1.99
CA SER A 165 -11.63 5.03 -0.60
C SER A 165 -12.31 3.88 0.13
N ASP A 166 -13.21 3.13 -0.52
CA ASP A 166 -13.83 1.95 0.07
C ASP A 166 -12.82 0.83 0.31
N VAL A 167 -11.93 0.60 -0.65
CA VAL A 167 -10.85 -0.39 -0.48
C VAL A 167 -9.95 0.00 0.72
N LEU A 168 -9.62 1.28 0.88
CA LEU A 168 -8.86 1.74 2.04
C LEU A 168 -9.60 1.45 3.35
N ARG A 169 -10.90 1.77 3.43
CA ARG A 169 -11.73 1.51 4.62
C ARG A 169 -11.72 0.02 4.97
N HIS A 170 -11.95 -0.83 3.98
CA HIS A 170 -11.87 -2.28 4.16
C HIS A 170 -10.51 -2.75 4.68
N CYS A 171 -9.41 -2.23 4.12
CA CYS A 171 -8.07 -2.57 4.57
C CYS A 171 -7.80 -2.09 6.01
N ALA A 172 -8.23 -0.88 6.36
CA ALA A 172 -8.06 -0.34 7.72
C ALA A 172 -8.87 -1.15 8.74
N GLU A 173 -10.14 -1.47 8.46
CA GLU A 173 -10.97 -2.30 9.34
C GLU A 173 -10.44 -3.73 9.46
N HIS A 174 -9.97 -4.31 8.37
CA HIS A 174 -9.36 -5.63 8.40
C HIS A 174 -8.09 -5.65 9.26
N THR A 175 -7.22 -4.64 9.11
CA THR A 175 -6.02 -4.49 9.94
C THR A 175 -6.38 -4.34 11.42
N LYS A 176 -7.37 -3.51 11.75
CA LYS A 176 -7.89 -3.38 13.12
C LYS A 176 -8.39 -4.71 13.69
N GLY A 177 -9.11 -5.48 12.88
CA GLY A 177 -9.58 -6.82 13.26
C GLY A 177 -8.45 -7.82 13.50
N LEU A 178 -7.39 -7.79 12.68
CA LEU A 178 -6.21 -8.65 12.86
C LEU A 178 -5.40 -8.27 14.10
N LEU A 179 -5.16 -6.98 14.35
CA LEU A 179 -4.49 -6.52 15.55
C LEU A 179 -5.26 -6.88 16.82
N ARG A 180 -6.60 -6.74 16.80
CA ARG A 180 -7.46 -7.20 17.89
C ARG A 180 -7.26 -8.69 18.16
N LYS A 181 -7.32 -9.50 17.11
CA LYS A 181 -7.15 -10.95 17.22
C LYS A 181 -5.78 -11.34 17.75
N GLU A 182 -4.73 -10.65 17.33
CA GLU A 182 -3.36 -10.84 17.86
C GLU A 182 -3.31 -10.58 19.37
N LEU A 183 -3.89 -9.47 19.83
CA LEU A 183 -3.97 -9.13 21.25
C LEU A 183 -4.79 -10.14 22.04
N GLU A 184 -5.91 -10.62 21.51
CA GLU A 184 -6.75 -11.65 22.14
C GLU A 184 -6.00 -12.98 22.29
N ILE A 185 -5.25 -13.39 21.28
CA ILE A 185 -4.39 -14.59 21.35
C ILE A 185 -3.30 -14.41 22.39
N ARG A 186 -2.61 -13.26 22.38
CA ARG A 186 -1.56 -12.98 23.36
C ARG A 186 -2.10 -12.97 24.80
N LYS A 187 -3.28 -12.38 25.00
CA LYS A 187 -3.96 -12.41 26.30
C LYS A 187 -4.28 -13.83 26.75
N ALA A 188 -4.79 -14.67 25.86
CA ALA A 188 -5.09 -16.07 26.17
C ALA A 188 -3.83 -16.85 26.60
N GLU A 189 -2.71 -16.66 25.88
CA GLU A 189 -1.42 -17.25 26.24
C GLU A 189 -0.93 -16.80 27.62
N LEU A 190 -1.04 -15.50 27.91
CA LEU A 190 -0.64 -14.96 29.22
C LEU A 190 -1.54 -15.46 30.35
N LEU A 191 -2.83 -15.60 30.14
CA LEU A 191 -3.76 -16.17 31.10
C LEU A 191 -3.42 -17.63 31.41
N GLU A 192 -3.06 -18.42 30.39
CA GLU A 192 -2.60 -19.81 30.62
C GLU A 192 -1.26 -19.86 31.37
N GLN A 193 -0.32 -18.97 31.04
CA GLN A 193 0.94 -18.85 31.77
C GLN A 193 0.71 -18.47 33.22
N PHE A 194 -0.17 -17.50 33.49
CA PHE A 194 -0.54 -17.09 34.85
C PHE A 194 -1.20 -18.22 35.62
N HIS A 195 -2.14 -18.93 34.98
CA HIS A 195 -2.83 -20.06 35.56
C HIS A 195 -1.85 -21.14 36.02
N PHE A 196 -0.95 -21.57 35.15
CA PHE A 196 0.03 -22.59 35.45
C PHE A 196 1.05 -22.11 36.51
N ALA A 197 1.50 -20.85 36.43
CA ALA A 197 2.39 -20.28 37.44
C ALA A 197 1.73 -20.25 38.83
N SER A 198 0.43 -19.98 38.92
CA SER A 198 -0.34 -20.02 40.15
C SER A 198 -0.43 -21.44 40.72
N LEU A 199 -0.71 -22.43 39.89
CA LEU A 199 -0.75 -23.85 40.27
C LEU A 199 0.63 -24.32 40.74
N GLU A 200 1.69 -24.05 40.02
CA GLU A 200 3.07 -24.42 40.35
C GLU A 200 3.48 -23.81 41.71
N LYS A 201 3.17 -22.51 41.90
CA LYS A 201 3.48 -21.82 43.15
C LYS A 201 2.83 -22.52 44.33
N ILE A 202 1.52 -22.78 44.31
CA ILE A 202 0.77 -23.43 45.39
C ILE A 202 1.26 -24.86 45.56
N PHE A 203 1.45 -25.63 44.50
CA PHE A 203 1.95 -27.00 44.57
C PHE A 203 3.29 -27.11 45.27
N ILE A 204 4.20 -26.18 45.09
CA ILE A 204 5.53 -26.15 45.71
C ILE A 204 5.49 -25.55 47.11
N GLU A 205 4.80 -24.43 47.36
CA GLU A 205 4.70 -23.76 48.64
C GLU A 205 4.02 -24.64 49.71
N GLU A 206 2.88 -25.25 49.33
CA GLU A 206 2.10 -26.15 50.18
C GLU A 206 2.72 -27.55 50.27
N ARG A 207 3.83 -27.78 49.56
CA ARG A 207 4.58 -29.04 49.55
C ARG A 207 3.72 -30.27 49.26
N ILE A 208 2.74 -30.14 48.38
CA ILE A 208 1.79 -31.19 48.03
C ILE A 208 2.51 -32.48 47.58
N TYR A 209 3.65 -32.32 46.90
CA TYR A 209 4.52 -33.42 46.47
C TYR A 209 5.17 -34.22 47.63
N LYS A 210 5.05 -33.77 48.90
CA LYS A 210 5.57 -34.44 50.11
C LYS A 210 4.46 -35.03 50.96
N ASP A 211 3.21 -34.93 50.55
CA ASP A 211 2.12 -35.51 51.31
C ASP A 211 2.19 -37.04 51.31
N LYS A 212 1.88 -37.67 52.47
CA LYS A 212 1.89 -39.13 52.57
C LYS A 212 0.95 -39.81 51.58
N LYS A 213 -0.21 -39.21 51.31
CA LYS A 213 -1.17 -39.71 50.32
C LYS A 213 -0.60 -39.66 48.89
N PHE A 214 0.24 -38.67 48.57
CA PHE A 214 0.92 -38.56 47.31
C PHE A 214 1.96 -39.69 47.13
N GLU A 215 2.78 -39.93 48.17
CA GLU A 215 3.84 -40.96 48.13
C GLU A 215 3.28 -42.40 48.15
N GLN A 216 2.12 -42.63 48.74
CA GLN A 216 1.50 -43.95 48.91
C GLN A 216 0.39 -44.23 47.88
N ALA A 217 0.15 -43.36 46.95
CA ALA A 217 -0.89 -43.51 45.94
C ALA A 217 -0.61 -44.75 45.05
N PRO A 218 -1.63 -45.60 44.80
CA PRO A 218 -1.44 -46.83 44.06
C PRO A 218 -1.27 -46.62 42.54
N ASN A 219 -1.70 -45.51 42.02
CA ASN A 219 -1.62 -45.15 40.59
C ASN A 219 -1.66 -43.63 40.41
N VAL A 220 -1.44 -43.18 39.14
CA VAL A 220 -1.40 -41.77 38.78
C VAL A 220 -2.76 -41.08 38.98
N ASP A 221 -3.86 -41.79 38.77
CA ASP A 221 -5.20 -41.22 38.96
C ASP A 221 -5.48 -40.86 40.42
N ALA A 222 -5.08 -41.72 41.37
CA ALA A 222 -5.16 -41.41 42.78
C ALA A 222 -4.26 -40.25 43.21
N VAL A 223 -3.10 -40.10 42.60
CA VAL A 223 -2.24 -38.91 42.78
C VAL A 223 -2.94 -37.64 42.28
N CYS A 224 -3.57 -37.71 41.08
CA CYS A 224 -4.29 -36.57 40.51
C CYS A 224 -5.47 -36.15 41.39
N GLU A 225 -6.25 -37.11 41.91
CA GLU A 225 -7.37 -36.83 42.84
C GLU A 225 -6.88 -36.18 44.12
N HIS A 226 -5.78 -36.63 44.70
CA HIS A 226 -5.21 -36.02 45.86
C HIS A 226 -4.71 -34.61 45.64
N ILE A 227 -4.06 -34.34 44.50
CA ILE A 227 -3.60 -32.99 44.14
C ILE A 227 -4.82 -32.07 43.96
N ASP A 228 -5.87 -32.55 43.32
CA ASP A 228 -7.11 -31.79 43.12
C ASP A 228 -7.78 -31.41 44.44
N GLU A 229 -7.90 -32.36 45.37
CA GLU A 229 -8.37 -32.09 46.74
C GLU A 229 -7.56 -31.00 47.42
N ARG A 230 -6.24 -31.05 47.31
CA ARG A 230 -5.33 -30.07 47.91
C ARG A 230 -5.39 -28.70 47.29
N LEU A 231 -5.69 -28.62 45.99
CA LEU A 231 -5.84 -27.36 45.24
C LEU A 231 -7.23 -26.75 45.42
N THR A 232 -8.27 -27.52 45.81
CA THR A 232 -9.64 -27.05 45.97
C THR A 232 -9.79 -25.76 46.80
N PRO A 233 -9.13 -25.57 47.97
CA PRO A 233 -9.20 -24.32 48.74
C PRO A 233 -8.71 -23.07 48.00
N TYR A 234 -7.88 -23.25 46.94
CA TYR A 234 -7.24 -22.20 46.18
C TYR A 234 -7.96 -21.91 44.85
N TYR A 235 -9.01 -22.69 44.50
CA TYR A 235 -9.75 -22.54 43.23
C TYR A 235 -10.22 -21.11 42.91
N PRO A 236 -10.70 -20.32 43.92
CA PRO A 236 -11.10 -18.94 43.65
C PRO A 236 -9.96 -18.01 43.17
N GLN A 237 -8.71 -18.42 43.31
CA GLN A 237 -7.52 -17.65 42.93
C GLN A 237 -7.10 -17.95 41.47
N PHE A 238 -7.62 -19.02 40.88
CA PHE A 238 -7.24 -19.43 39.52
C PHE A 238 -8.07 -18.73 38.45
N VAL A 239 -7.49 -18.60 37.27
CA VAL A 239 -8.11 -17.93 36.13
C VAL A 239 -9.25 -18.78 35.57
N ARG A 240 -9.13 -20.09 35.64
CA ARG A 240 -10.11 -21.07 35.14
C ARG A 240 -10.10 -22.34 36.04
N GLU A 241 -11.02 -23.22 35.78
CA GLU A 241 -11.07 -24.53 36.41
C GLU A 241 -9.78 -25.33 36.14
N VAL A 242 -9.34 -26.05 37.17
CA VAL A 242 -8.17 -26.94 37.09
C VAL A 242 -8.57 -28.21 36.36
N THR A 243 -7.83 -28.55 35.33
CA THR A 243 -8.07 -29.76 34.55
C THR A 243 -7.11 -30.88 34.97
N LYS A 244 -7.43 -32.14 34.62
CA LYS A 244 -6.54 -33.26 34.80
C LYS A 244 -5.19 -33.04 34.08
N ASP A 245 -5.20 -32.44 32.92
CA ASP A 245 -3.98 -32.11 32.15
C ASP A 245 -3.08 -31.10 32.90
N ASP A 246 -3.67 -30.12 33.59
CA ASP A 246 -2.93 -29.19 34.43
C ASP A 246 -2.21 -29.92 35.57
N ILE A 247 -2.91 -30.86 36.23
CA ILE A 247 -2.36 -31.67 37.30
C ILE A 247 -1.26 -32.59 36.77
N LEU A 248 -1.43 -33.21 35.61
CA LEU A 248 -0.39 -34.05 35.00
C LEU A 248 0.88 -33.21 34.68
N ARG A 249 0.70 -31.97 34.23
CA ARG A 249 1.83 -31.04 34.01
C ARG A 249 2.56 -30.70 35.32
N LEU A 250 1.86 -30.60 36.46
CA LEU A 250 2.48 -30.42 37.76
C LEU A 250 3.39 -31.62 38.11
N LEU A 251 2.98 -32.83 37.76
CA LEU A 251 3.76 -34.06 38.00
C LEU A 251 5.03 -34.12 37.13
N GLU A 252 5.05 -33.42 35.99
CA GLU A 252 6.24 -33.34 35.15
C GLU A 252 7.30 -32.36 35.66
N ILE A 253 7.02 -31.60 36.70
CA ILE A 253 7.97 -30.65 37.28
C ILE A 253 9.18 -31.38 37.86
N LYS A 254 10.34 -31.08 37.29
CA LYS A 254 11.61 -31.69 37.73
C LYS A 254 11.95 -31.26 39.16
N MET A 255 12.43 -32.19 39.95
CA MET A 255 12.86 -31.94 41.33
C MET A 255 13.87 -30.76 41.42
N GLN A 256 14.75 -30.62 40.44
CA GLN A 256 15.70 -29.51 40.38
C GLN A 256 14.97 -28.13 40.32
N ARG A 257 13.80 -28.04 39.66
CA ARG A 257 12.99 -26.83 39.62
C ARG A 257 12.35 -26.52 40.95
N ILE A 258 11.88 -27.56 41.67
CA ILE A 258 11.34 -27.44 43.02
C ILE A 258 12.39 -26.93 43.98
N LEU A 259 13.61 -27.49 43.94
CA LEU A 259 14.72 -27.09 44.82
C LEU A 259 15.22 -25.66 44.53
N LYS A 260 15.10 -25.19 43.31
CA LYS A 260 15.49 -23.84 42.88
C LYS A 260 14.33 -22.84 42.92
N PHE A 261 13.15 -23.28 43.38
CA PHE A 261 11.99 -22.40 43.45
C PHE A 261 12.25 -21.24 44.40
N ASN A 262 11.97 -20.03 43.90
CA ASN A 262 12.05 -18.79 44.67
C ASN A 262 10.71 -18.10 44.60
N LYS A 263 10.07 -17.93 45.75
CA LYS A 263 8.75 -17.31 45.89
C LYS A 263 8.72 -15.89 45.31
N ASP A 264 9.72 -15.08 45.68
CA ASP A 264 9.74 -13.67 45.28
C ASP A 264 9.82 -13.54 43.75
N LYS A 265 10.65 -14.38 43.11
CA LYS A 265 10.73 -14.42 41.65
C LYS A 265 9.45 -14.93 40.97
N ALA A 266 8.75 -15.87 41.58
CA ALA A 266 7.46 -16.35 41.10
C ALA A 266 6.40 -15.23 41.20
N ASP A 267 6.37 -14.51 42.33
CA ASP A 267 5.47 -13.37 42.50
C ASP A 267 5.78 -12.21 41.55
N GLU A 268 7.05 -11.91 41.34
CA GLU A 268 7.48 -10.92 40.32
C GLU A 268 7.05 -11.31 38.88
N LEU A 269 7.21 -12.59 38.52
CA LEU A 269 6.76 -13.09 37.22
C LEU A 269 5.24 -12.96 37.05
N MET A 270 4.49 -13.38 38.08
CA MET A 270 3.03 -13.29 38.06
C MET A 270 2.54 -11.86 38.02
N ALA A 271 3.18 -10.94 38.77
CA ALA A 271 2.86 -9.51 38.71
C ALA A 271 3.14 -8.91 37.34
N ARG A 272 4.24 -9.30 36.71
CA ARG A 272 4.58 -8.87 35.34
C ARG A 272 3.57 -9.37 34.31
N ILE A 273 3.19 -10.64 34.37
CA ILE A 273 2.17 -11.21 33.46
C ILE A 273 0.84 -10.48 33.67
N LYS A 274 0.45 -10.21 34.92
CA LYS A 274 -0.78 -9.49 35.21
C LYS A 274 -0.77 -8.07 34.66
N ALA A 275 0.33 -7.34 34.78
CA ALA A 275 0.50 -6.02 34.24
C ALA A 275 0.41 -6.03 32.68
N GLU A 276 1.03 -7.02 32.03
CA GLU A 276 0.95 -7.18 30.57
C GLU A 276 -0.49 -7.47 30.11
N ILE A 277 -1.26 -8.26 30.87
CA ILE A 277 -2.68 -8.50 30.61
C ILE A 277 -3.49 -7.20 30.74
N GLU A 278 -3.23 -6.38 31.76
CA GLU A 278 -3.89 -5.11 31.98
C GLU A 278 -3.59 -4.12 30.82
N ASP A 279 -2.36 -4.08 30.34
CA ASP A 279 -1.97 -3.28 29.15
C ASP A 279 -2.70 -3.76 27.89
N ILE A 280 -2.79 -5.08 27.68
CA ILE A 280 -3.55 -5.64 26.56
C ILE A 280 -5.04 -5.31 26.67
N ASP A 281 -5.62 -5.36 27.86
CA ASP A 281 -7.03 -5.00 28.07
C ASP A 281 -7.29 -3.51 27.78
N HIS A 282 -6.35 -2.65 28.15
CA HIS A 282 -6.37 -1.25 27.77
C HIS A 282 -6.34 -1.08 26.24
N ASP A 283 -5.45 -1.77 25.56
CA ASP A 283 -5.33 -1.73 24.10
C ASP A 283 -6.58 -2.26 23.39
N LEU A 284 -7.15 -3.37 23.87
CA LEU A 284 -8.40 -3.93 23.35
C LEU A 284 -9.60 -2.98 23.52
N ALA A 285 -9.60 -2.15 24.57
CA ALA A 285 -10.61 -1.10 24.76
C ALA A 285 -10.38 0.11 23.84
N ASN A 286 -9.17 0.30 23.31
CA ASN A 286 -8.75 1.46 22.52
C ASN A 286 -8.22 1.09 21.12
N MET A 287 -8.89 0.16 20.43
CA MET A 287 -8.42 -0.39 19.16
C MET A 287 -8.25 0.64 18.04
N VAL A 288 -8.96 1.75 18.06
CA VAL A 288 -8.78 2.85 17.09
C VAL A 288 -7.38 3.43 17.24
N GLU A 289 -6.97 3.77 18.45
CA GLU A 289 -5.64 4.33 18.72
C GLU A 289 -4.53 3.31 18.44
N VAL A 290 -4.72 2.04 18.85
CA VAL A 290 -3.76 0.97 18.57
C VAL A 290 -3.52 0.84 17.06
N THR A 291 -4.60 0.85 16.27
CA THR A 291 -4.51 0.71 14.82
C THR A 291 -3.92 1.96 14.16
N ALA A 292 -4.30 3.15 14.61
CA ALA A 292 -3.73 4.42 14.13
C ALA A 292 -2.22 4.48 14.41
N ASN A 293 -1.79 4.08 15.61
CA ASN A 293 -0.38 4.01 15.99
C ASN A 293 0.39 2.98 15.15
N TRP A 294 -0.24 1.88 14.78
CA TRP A 294 0.37 0.91 13.87
C TRP A 294 0.65 1.52 12.49
N PHE A 295 -0.31 2.22 11.90
CA PHE A 295 -0.10 2.90 10.62
C PHE A 295 0.94 4.02 10.73
N GLN A 296 0.95 4.77 11.85
CA GLN A 296 1.97 5.78 12.10
C GLN A 296 3.37 5.15 12.22
N PHE A 297 3.50 4.06 12.93
CA PHE A 297 4.75 3.30 13.04
C PHE A 297 5.25 2.84 11.66
N LEU A 298 4.37 2.30 10.82
CA LEU A 298 4.73 1.87 9.46
C LEU A 298 5.23 3.06 8.63
N LYS A 299 4.54 4.19 8.71
CA LYS A 299 4.93 5.42 8.01
C LYS A 299 6.29 5.93 8.47
N ASP A 300 6.53 6.00 9.77
CA ASP A 300 7.79 6.50 10.34
C ASP A 300 8.98 5.59 10.00
N LYS A 301 8.74 4.29 10.01
CA LYS A 301 9.80 3.30 9.75
C LYS A 301 10.17 3.18 8.27
N TYR A 302 9.18 3.19 7.39
CA TYR A 302 9.38 2.89 5.96
C TYR A 302 9.11 4.08 5.03
N GLY A 303 8.43 5.12 5.51
CA GLY A 303 7.95 6.22 4.66
C GLY A 303 9.04 7.05 4.01
N LYS A 304 10.23 7.11 4.60
CA LYS A 304 11.37 7.88 4.07
C LYS A 304 11.80 7.41 2.67
N ASP A 305 11.63 6.11 2.40
CA ASP A 305 12.02 5.50 1.13
C ASP A 305 10.90 5.57 0.07
N HIS A 306 9.76 6.17 0.42
CA HIS A 306 8.57 6.23 -0.42
C HIS A 306 8.01 7.67 -0.54
N PRO A 307 8.80 8.63 -1.03
CA PRO A 307 8.30 9.98 -1.29
C PRO A 307 7.30 9.93 -2.45
N ARG A 308 6.40 10.93 -2.52
CA ARG A 308 5.54 11.09 -3.69
C ARG A 308 6.36 11.43 -4.92
N MET A 309 6.17 10.67 -6.00
CA MET A 309 6.91 10.81 -7.24
C MET A 309 6.13 11.61 -8.30
N THR A 310 4.81 11.45 -8.34
CA THR A 310 3.94 12.04 -9.36
C THR A 310 3.32 13.34 -8.87
N GLU A 311 3.48 14.41 -9.66
CA GLU A 311 2.93 15.72 -9.35
C GLU A 311 1.46 15.82 -9.76
N ILE A 312 0.60 16.34 -8.88
CA ILE A 312 -0.81 16.59 -9.18
C ILE A 312 -0.94 18.00 -9.75
N ARG A 313 -1.45 18.12 -10.97
CA ARG A 313 -1.69 19.40 -11.67
C ARG A 313 -3.02 19.37 -12.40
N ASN A 314 -3.60 20.54 -12.61
CA ASN A 314 -4.65 20.71 -13.60
C ASN A 314 -4.00 20.96 -14.96
N PHE A 315 -4.43 20.23 -15.97
CA PHE A 315 -3.88 20.40 -17.32
C PHE A 315 -4.75 21.35 -18.14
N ASP A 316 -4.11 22.34 -18.76
CA ASP A 316 -4.76 23.16 -19.76
C ASP A 316 -5.15 22.29 -20.96
N THR A 317 -6.32 22.57 -21.54
CA THR A 317 -6.77 21.89 -22.74
C THR A 317 -5.92 22.34 -23.92
N ILE A 318 -5.17 21.42 -24.50
CA ILE A 318 -4.39 21.67 -25.73
C ILE A 318 -5.33 21.41 -26.91
N GLU A 319 -5.68 22.49 -27.63
CA GLU A 319 -6.42 22.34 -28.86
C GLU A 319 -5.49 21.91 -30.02
N ALA A 320 -5.67 20.67 -30.48
CA ALA A 320 -4.84 20.09 -31.54
C ALA A 320 -4.77 20.98 -32.81
N THR A 321 -5.82 21.73 -33.09
CA THR A 321 -5.90 22.64 -34.24
C THR A 321 -4.97 23.85 -34.10
N THR A 322 -4.67 24.30 -32.89
CA THR A 322 -3.80 25.47 -32.64
C THR A 322 -2.33 25.08 -32.63
N VAL A 323 -2.03 23.82 -32.40
CA VAL A 323 -0.66 23.28 -32.25
C VAL A 323 -0.11 22.75 -33.58
N VAL A 324 -1.00 22.37 -34.55
CA VAL A 324 -0.58 21.93 -35.86
C VAL A 324 -0.03 23.14 -36.63
N GLU A 325 1.27 23.11 -36.93
CA GLU A 325 1.89 24.08 -37.82
C GLU A 325 1.56 23.74 -39.28
N ALA A 326 1.36 24.77 -40.11
CA ALA A 326 1.12 24.59 -41.53
C ALA A 326 2.29 23.86 -42.19
N ASN A 327 2.04 22.68 -42.75
CA ASN A 327 3.04 21.86 -43.44
C ASN A 327 3.18 22.18 -44.91
N GLU A 328 2.16 22.84 -45.48
CA GLU A 328 2.11 23.15 -46.89
C GLU A 328 1.81 24.64 -47.11
N LYS A 329 2.42 25.20 -48.15
CA LYS A 329 2.12 26.56 -48.57
C LYS A 329 1.03 26.50 -49.63
N LEU A 330 -0.03 27.27 -49.44
CA LEU A 330 -1.06 27.47 -50.46
C LEU A 330 -0.65 28.61 -51.37
N TYR A 331 -0.56 28.33 -52.64
CA TYR A 331 -0.27 29.30 -53.68
C TYR A 331 -1.58 29.68 -54.40
N ILE A 332 -1.80 30.98 -54.52
CA ILE A 332 -3.00 31.54 -55.19
C ILE A 332 -2.54 32.45 -56.31
N ASN A 333 -2.85 32.09 -57.60
CA ASN A 333 -2.73 32.97 -58.71
C ASN A 333 -4.10 33.51 -59.06
N ARG A 334 -4.34 34.79 -58.79
CA ARG A 334 -5.64 35.45 -58.98
C ARG A 334 -5.93 35.74 -60.43
N GLN A 335 -4.88 35.85 -61.27
CA GLN A 335 -5.06 36.14 -62.68
C GLN A 335 -5.52 34.93 -63.50
N GLU A 336 -5.04 33.77 -63.17
CA GLU A 336 -5.35 32.50 -63.82
C GLU A 336 -6.37 31.64 -63.03
N GLY A 337 -6.83 32.10 -61.88
CA GLY A 337 -7.79 31.36 -61.06
C GLY A 337 -7.25 30.08 -60.43
N PHE A 338 -5.91 29.96 -60.28
CA PHE A 338 -5.27 28.77 -59.71
C PHE A 338 -5.16 28.87 -58.22
N VAL A 339 -5.51 27.76 -57.54
CA VAL A 339 -5.27 27.54 -56.10
C VAL A 339 -4.70 26.13 -55.92
N GLY A 340 -3.50 26.02 -55.37
CA GLY A 340 -2.85 24.72 -55.17
C GLY A 340 -1.70 24.74 -54.17
N THR A 341 -1.27 23.57 -53.77
CA THR A 341 -0.18 23.37 -52.76
C THR A 341 1.21 23.20 -53.38
N GLY A 342 1.31 23.13 -54.69
CA GLY A 342 2.59 23.01 -55.41
C GLY A 342 2.68 23.97 -56.60
N LEU A 343 3.85 24.63 -56.74
CA LEU A 343 4.20 25.36 -57.95
C LEU A 343 4.88 24.41 -58.94
N LYS A 344 4.44 24.41 -60.21
CA LYS A 344 5.19 23.74 -61.28
C LYS A 344 6.50 24.48 -61.48
N LYS A 345 7.56 23.77 -61.95
CA LYS A 345 8.90 24.33 -62.15
C LYS A 345 8.94 25.56 -63.06
N ASP A 346 7.92 25.81 -63.89
CA ASP A 346 7.83 26.89 -64.86
C ASP A 346 7.00 28.09 -64.39
N GLU A 347 6.57 28.12 -63.11
CA GLU A 347 5.69 29.13 -62.51
C GLU A 347 6.41 30.05 -61.50
N TYR A 348 7.70 30.30 -61.67
CA TYR A 348 8.48 31.27 -60.92
C TYR A 348 8.32 32.70 -61.41
#